data_51f00b3c467fe1fcab6a1a43a4709ddc
#
_entry.id   51f00b3c467fe1fcab6a1a43a4709ddc
#
_cell.length_a   1.000
_cell.length_b   1.000
_cell.length_c   1.000
_cell.angle_alpha   90.00
_cell.angle_beta   90.00
_cell.angle_gamma   90.00
#
_symmetry.space_group_name_H-M   'P 1'
#
loop_
_entity.id
_entity.type
_entity.pdbx_description
1 polymer ?
#
loop_
_entity_poly.entity_id
_entity_poly.type
_entity_poly.pdbx_seq_one_letter_code
_entity_poly.pdbx_strand_id
1 'polypeptide(L)'
;MPNQRSFSLAVIHDMPEEGWSSMDQMGQLVASRVPMHSGQIRTTVIRHHLVRIASRMPLGNHRREALFADRVLNRMVLYPRRIRREVNGRYTLYHIVDHSYAQLVHELPAASTVVTCHDVDTFRCLASPAEEIRSRPFRAMTHRILSGLQRAACVICGSQATRDDLVRLGLVAEERTRVVPNGIDPDFLPEPSALASEWAARHLAQGGDPALDLLHVGNDVPRKRIDRLLRIVDAVRASGLNVRLVRVGSPLTRTHKRLAAHLNLPLVELPYLDRDVLRAVYARCAVVLLPSDREGFGLPVIEAFAAGRPAVISDIPALREVSGGLARWVAPDDIRGWVGAITNALEPKDVAVGEYARRAHAATLTWDTHARGLLPVYDEMLDRLRGVTQCA
;
A
#
# COMPACT_ATOMS: atom_id res chain seq x y z
N MET A 1 7.19 -15.61 -38.12
CA MET A 1 6.99 -15.05 -36.76
C MET A 1 8.14 -15.54 -35.90
N PRO A 2 8.95 -14.70 -35.24
CA PRO A 2 10.03 -15.19 -34.40
C PRO A 2 9.41 -16.00 -33.25
N ASN A 3 10.04 -17.12 -32.97
CA ASN A 3 9.66 -18.13 -32.00
C ASN A 3 9.64 -17.48 -30.58
N GLN A 4 8.49 -16.98 -30.15
CA GLN A 4 8.31 -16.29 -28.86
C GLN A 4 8.32 -17.37 -27.76
N ARG A 5 9.49 -17.61 -27.19
CA ARG A 5 9.67 -18.61 -26.12
C ARG A 5 8.98 -18.17 -24.85
N SER A 6 8.17 -19.05 -24.28
CA SER A 6 7.59 -18.85 -22.95
C SER A 6 8.69 -18.77 -21.90
N PHE A 7 8.57 -17.86 -20.94
CA PHE A 7 9.47 -17.75 -19.81
C PHE A 7 8.73 -17.93 -18.47
N SER A 8 9.48 -18.34 -17.45
CA SER A 8 8.94 -18.57 -16.11
C SER A 8 9.26 -17.40 -15.18
N LEU A 9 8.26 -16.91 -14.48
CA LEU A 9 8.35 -15.84 -13.48
C LEU A 9 8.00 -16.37 -12.10
N ALA A 10 8.94 -16.31 -11.16
CA ALA A 10 8.66 -16.53 -9.75
C ALA A 10 8.17 -15.22 -9.11
N VAL A 11 6.94 -15.22 -8.59
CA VAL A 11 6.37 -14.10 -7.82
C VAL A 11 6.56 -14.43 -6.34
N ILE A 12 7.46 -13.70 -5.69
CA ILE A 12 7.91 -13.99 -4.32
C ILE A 12 7.21 -13.04 -3.36
N HIS A 13 6.39 -13.63 -2.48
CA HIS A 13 5.59 -12.93 -1.48
C HIS A 13 6.30 -12.81 -0.14
N ASP A 14 5.82 -11.89 0.68
CA ASP A 14 6.04 -11.88 2.13
C ASP A 14 5.38 -13.08 2.83
N MET A 15 5.71 -13.26 4.12
CA MET A 15 5.08 -14.31 4.92
C MET A 15 3.65 -13.91 5.27
N PRO A 16 2.65 -14.83 5.16
CA PRO A 16 1.25 -14.54 5.48
C PRO A 16 1.05 -13.98 6.89
N GLU A 17 1.88 -14.41 7.82
CA GLU A 17 1.82 -14.02 9.23
C GLU A 17 2.26 -12.56 9.49
N GLU A 18 2.80 -11.86 8.50
CA GLU A 18 3.03 -10.41 8.59
C GLU A 18 1.70 -9.64 8.58
N GLY A 19 0.67 -10.18 7.93
CA GLY A 19 -0.68 -9.62 7.92
C GLY A 19 -0.83 -8.35 7.07
N TRP A 20 -0.01 -8.20 6.03
CA TRP A 20 -0.05 -7.07 5.11
C TRP A 20 -0.97 -7.38 3.91
N SER A 21 -2.27 -7.27 4.14
CA SER A 21 -3.30 -7.64 3.16
C SER A 21 -3.15 -6.99 1.79
N SER A 22 -2.69 -5.73 1.73
CA SER A 22 -2.45 -5.02 0.46
C SER A 22 -1.28 -5.61 -0.33
N MET A 23 -0.21 -6.08 0.37
CA MET A 23 0.93 -6.74 -0.27
C MET A 23 0.56 -8.13 -0.77
N ASP A 24 -0.19 -8.88 0.05
CA ASP A 24 -0.73 -10.19 -0.32
C ASP A 24 -1.56 -10.11 -1.59
N GLN A 25 -2.46 -9.14 -1.65
CA GLN A 25 -3.31 -8.91 -2.80
C GLN A 25 -2.49 -8.54 -4.03
N MET A 26 -1.55 -7.61 -3.91
CA MET A 26 -0.70 -7.20 -5.02
C MET A 26 0.04 -8.41 -5.62
N GLY A 27 0.67 -9.23 -4.79
CA GLY A 27 1.38 -10.39 -5.28
C GLY A 27 0.48 -11.41 -5.99
N GLN A 28 -0.74 -11.65 -5.47
CA GLN A 28 -1.73 -12.50 -6.11
C GLN A 28 -2.20 -11.93 -7.45
N LEU A 29 -2.41 -10.62 -7.52
CA LEU A 29 -2.85 -9.95 -8.74
C LEU A 29 -1.74 -9.94 -9.81
N VAL A 30 -0.48 -9.72 -9.43
CA VAL A 30 0.65 -9.88 -10.35
C VAL A 30 0.70 -11.31 -10.90
N ALA A 31 0.61 -12.31 -10.01
CA ALA A 31 0.68 -13.71 -10.42
C ALA A 31 -0.48 -14.16 -11.31
N SER A 32 -1.67 -13.65 -11.11
CA SER A 32 -2.87 -14.02 -11.89
C SER A 32 -3.05 -13.18 -13.15
N ARG A 33 -2.80 -11.86 -13.11
CA ARG A 33 -3.11 -10.95 -14.23
C ARG A 33 -2.01 -10.87 -15.28
N VAL A 34 -0.73 -10.96 -14.91
CA VAL A 34 0.37 -10.93 -15.88
C VAL A 34 0.24 -12.01 -16.96
N PRO A 35 -0.05 -13.29 -16.63
CA PRO A 35 -0.27 -14.31 -17.69
C PRO A 35 -1.48 -14.04 -18.59
N MET A 36 -2.50 -13.34 -18.10
CA MET A 36 -3.67 -12.99 -18.92
C MET A 36 -3.33 -12.02 -20.05
N HIS A 37 -2.33 -11.15 -19.83
CA HIS A 37 -1.90 -10.16 -20.81
C HIS A 37 -0.69 -10.63 -21.65
N SER A 38 -0.08 -11.76 -21.29
CA SER A 38 1.01 -12.37 -22.06
C SER A 38 0.97 -13.89 -21.92
N GLY A 39 0.48 -14.56 -22.94
CA GLY A 39 0.47 -16.04 -23.00
C GLY A 39 1.86 -16.70 -22.96
N GLN A 40 2.92 -15.90 -22.96
CA GLN A 40 4.32 -16.36 -22.90
C GLN A 40 4.86 -16.43 -21.49
N ILE A 41 4.20 -15.81 -20.52
CA ILE A 41 4.66 -15.74 -19.13
C ILE A 41 3.90 -16.77 -18.29
N ARG A 42 4.67 -17.70 -17.69
CA ARG A 42 4.14 -18.64 -16.70
C ARG A 42 4.56 -18.15 -15.32
N THR A 43 3.62 -17.79 -14.48
CA THR A 43 3.87 -17.34 -13.11
C THR A 43 3.81 -18.51 -12.14
N THR A 44 4.64 -18.44 -11.11
CA THR A 44 4.59 -19.34 -9.95
C THR A 44 4.69 -18.50 -8.68
N VAL A 45 3.72 -18.65 -7.80
CA VAL A 45 3.73 -17.97 -6.49
C VAL A 45 4.67 -18.72 -5.54
N ILE A 46 5.63 -18.01 -4.99
CA ILE A 46 6.54 -18.51 -3.95
C ILE A 46 6.21 -17.80 -2.65
N ARG A 47 5.73 -18.57 -1.68
CA ARG A 47 5.33 -18.06 -0.37
C ARG A 47 5.68 -19.04 0.73
N HIS A 48 6.40 -18.60 1.75
CA HIS A 48 6.75 -19.42 2.90
C HIS A 48 6.04 -18.95 4.15
N HIS A 49 5.63 -19.92 4.97
CA HIS A 49 5.05 -19.68 6.29
C HIS A 49 6.10 -19.49 7.37
N LEU A 50 5.75 -18.70 8.38
CA LEU A 50 6.58 -18.46 9.54
C LEU A 50 6.75 -19.73 10.37
N VAL A 51 8.00 -20.13 10.59
CA VAL A 51 8.35 -21.21 11.49
C VAL A 51 8.46 -20.64 12.91
N ARG A 52 7.60 -21.09 13.80
CA ARG A 52 7.62 -20.72 15.21
C ARG A 52 8.62 -21.57 15.95
N ILE A 53 9.62 -20.96 16.56
CA ILE A 53 10.67 -21.60 17.37
C ILE A 53 10.63 -21.03 18.79
N ALA A 54 10.97 -19.76 18.95
CA ALA A 54 10.98 -19.09 20.25
C ALA A 54 9.59 -18.98 20.87
N SER A 55 8.57 -18.67 20.06
CA SER A 55 7.19 -18.50 20.53
C SER A 55 6.46 -19.81 20.89
N ARG A 56 7.10 -20.97 20.61
CA ARG A 56 6.62 -22.28 21.11
C ARG A 56 7.06 -22.58 22.55
N MET A 57 8.07 -21.87 23.05
CA MET A 57 8.53 -22.06 24.42
C MET A 57 7.54 -21.41 25.40
N PRO A 58 7.35 -21.97 26.60
CA PRO A 58 6.45 -21.39 27.61
C PRO A 58 7.11 -20.18 28.29
N LEU A 59 7.17 -19.04 27.55
CA LEU A 59 7.89 -17.83 27.95
C LEU A 59 7.03 -16.83 28.74
N GLY A 60 5.87 -17.21 29.26
CA GLY A 60 5.01 -16.34 30.08
C GLY A 60 4.73 -14.97 29.42
N ASN A 61 5.12 -13.89 30.10
CA ASN A 61 4.89 -12.51 29.63
C ASN A 61 5.73 -12.08 28.43
N HIS A 62 6.73 -12.85 28.00
CA HIS A 62 7.64 -12.53 26.87
C HIS A 62 7.17 -13.07 25.51
N ARG A 63 5.89 -13.38 25.38
CA ARG A 63 5.33 -13.98 24.14
C ARG A 63 5.42 -13.04 22.92
N ARG A 64 5.39 -11.71 23.14
CA ARG A 64 5.52 -10.72 22.06
C ARG A 64 6.96 -10.65 21.54
N GLU A 65 7.92 -10.63 22.44
CA GLU A 65 9.36 -10.62 22.13
C GLU A 65 9.76 -11.91 21.40
N ALA A 66 9.24 -13.06 21.82
CA ALA A 66 9.45 -14.33 21.17
C ALA A 66 8.90 -14.39 19.75
N LEU A 67 7.69 -13.86 19.53
CA LEU A 67 7.11 -13.73 18.18
C LEU A 67 7.93 -12.77 17.30
N PHE A 68 8.43 -11.68 17.86
CA PHE A 68 9.32 -10.77 17.14
C PHE A 68 10.64 -11.45 16.75
N ALA A 69 11.24 -12.21 17.67
CA ALA A 69 12.45 -12.98 17.40
C ALA A 69 12.22 -14.02 16.28
N ASP A 70 11.08 -14.74 16.32
CA ASP A 70 10.70 -15.68 15.26
C ASP A 70 10.56 -14.98 13.90
N ARG A 71 9.92 -13.80 13.85
CA ARG A 71 9.80 -13.01 12.61
C ARG A 71 11.18 -12.65 12.05
N VAL A 72 12.06 -12.11 12.88
CA VAL A 72 13.42 -11.72 12.46
C VAL A 72 14.19 -12.94 11.96
N LEU A 73 14.16 -14.06 12.69
CA LEU A 73 14.84 -15.30 12.32
C LEU A 73 14.32 -15.84 10.97
N ASN A 74 13.00 -15.90 10.81
CA ASN A 74 12.41 -16.36 9.57
C ASN A 74 12.79 -15.46 8.40
N ARG A 75 12.61 -14.15 8.55
CA ARG A 75 12.84 -13.16 7.51
C ARG A 75 14.30 -13.06 7.08
N MET A 76 15.25 -13.13 8.05
CA MET A 76 16.66 -12.87 7.78
C MET A 76 17.47 -14.15 7.56
N VAL A 77 16.97 -15.33 7.99
CA VAL A 77 17.73 -16.58 7.94
C VAL A 77 16.98 -17.71 7.26
N LEU A 78 15.78 -18.06 7.72
CA LEU A 78 15.09 -19.27 7.25
C LEU A 78 14.53 -19.10 5.84
N TYR A 79 13.85 -17.98 5.57
CA TYR A 79 13.30 -17.69 4.24
C TYR A 79 14.41 -17.57 3.18
N PRO A 80 15.49 -16.77 3.38
CA PRO A 80 16.62 -16.75 2.46
C PRO A 80 17.19 -18.13 2.14
N ARG A 81 17.41 -18.99 3.16
CA ARG A 81 17.91 -20.35 2.95
C ARG A 81 16.96 -21.22 2.12
N ARG A 82 15.66 -21.10 2.32
CA ARG A 82 14.66 -21.82 1.53
C ARG A 82 14.65 -21.33 0.08
N ILE A 83 14.62 -20.02 -0.15
CA ILE A 83 14.71 -19.43 -1.48
C ILE A 83 15.94 -19.96 -2.22
N ARG A 84 17.10 -19.93 -1.60
CA ARG A 84 18.33 -20.43 -2.20
C ARG A 84 18.25 -21.90 -2.61
N ARG A 85 17.62 -22.76 -1.80
CA ARG A 85 17.54 -24.20 -2.06
C ARG A 85 16.46 -24.58 -3.06
N GLU A 86 15.31 -23.93 -2.99
CA GLU A 86 14.08 -24.35 -3.67
C GLU A 86 13.83 -23.57 -4.96
N VAL A 87 14.32 -22.33 -5.06
CA VAL A 87 13.90 -21.38 -6.09
C VAL A 87 15.06 -20.89 -6.95
N ASN A 88 16.27 -20.74 -6.39
CA ASN A 88 17.41 -20.18 -7.11
C ASN A 88 17.75 -20.97 -8.39
N GLY A 89 17.84 -20.25 -9.52
CA GLY A 89 18.18 -20.82 -10.83
C GLY A 89 17.07 -21.61 -11.52
N ARG A 90 15.85 -21.71 -10.93
CA ARG A 90 14.74 -22.48 -11.50
C ARG A 90 13.81 -21.68 -12.40
N TYR A 91 13.87 -20.36 -12.35
CA TYR A 91 13.01 -19.45 -13.09
C TYR A 91 13.83 -18.49 -13.94
N THR A 92 13.22 -17.99 -15.00
CA THR A 92 13.88 -17.02 -15.90
C THR A 92 13.97 -15.65 -15.24
N LEU A 93 12.89 -15.22 -14.58
CA LEU A 93 12.79 -13.97 -13.82
C LEU A 93 12.23 -14.22 -12.42
N TYR A 94 12.58 -13.34 -11.51
CA TYR A 94 12.12 -13.31 -10.12
C TYR A 94 11.56 -11.94 -9.81
N HIS A 95 10.36 -11.86 -9.25
CA HIS A 95 9.74 -10.62 -8.81
C HIS A 95 9.42 -10.70 -7.32
N ILE A 96 10.16 -9.97 -6.50
CA ILE A 96 9.87 -9.77 -5.08
C ILE A 96 8.88 -8.62 -4.97
N VAL A 97 7.66 -8.91 -4.54
CA VAL A 97 6.54 -7.95 -4.56
C VAL A 97 6.56 -6.92 -3.43
N ASP A 98 7.45 -7.09 -2.45
CA ASP A 98 7.63 -6.16 -1.33
C ASP A 98 9.12 -5.88 -1.07
N HIS A 99 9.50 -4.61 -1.17
CA HIS A 99 10.87 -4.14 -0.92
C HIS A 99 11.39 -4.50 0.47
N SER A 100 10.50 -4.69 1.43
CA SER A 100 10.89 -5.09 2.78
C SER A 100 11.48 -6.51 2.83
N TYR A 101 11.35 -7.28 1.76
CA TYR A 101 11.97 -8.59 1.53
C TYR A 101 13.11 -8.55 0.50
N ALA A 102 13.61 -7.38 0.13
CA ALA A 102 14.67 -7.23 -0.87
C ALA A 102 15.99 -7.94 -0.48
N GLN A 103 16.22 -8.27 0.81
CA GLN A 103 17.36 -9.10 1.21
C GLN A 103 17.39 -10.48 0.52
N LEU A 104 16.26 -10.97 0.00
CA LEU A 104 16.18 -12.22 -0.77
C LEU A 104 16.96 -12.16 -2.09
N VAL A 105 17.21 -10.96 -2.64
CA VAL A 105 18.05 -10.76 -3.83
C VAL A 105 19.47 -11.31 -3.63
N HIS A 106 19.96 -11.39 -2.39
CA HIS A 106 21.26 -11.99 -2.10
C HIS A 106 21.31 -13.50 -2.33
N GLU A 107 20.15 -14.15 -2.40
CA GLU A 107 20.02 -15.60 -2.60
C GLU A 107 19.50 -15.96 -3.99
N LEU A 108 19.29 -14.96 -4.86
CA LEU A 108 18.75 -15.11 -6.20
C LEU A 108 19.73 -14.54 -7.24
N PRO A 109 19.58 -14.92 -8.52
CA PRO A 109 20.33 -14.27 -9.61
C PRO A 109 19.91 -12.80 -9.71
N ALA A 110 20.76 -11.88 -9.22
CA ALA A 110 20.44 -10.47 -9.11
C ALA A 110 20.09 -9.82 -10.47
N ALA A 111 20.75 -10.24 -11.55
CA ALA A 111 20.51 -9.75 -12.91
C ALA A 111 19.12 -10.09 -13.46
N SER A 112 18.43 -11.09 -12.90
CA SER A 112 17.07 -11.49 -13.28
C SER A 112 16.03 -11.24 -12.17
N THR A 113 16.39 -10.48 -11.13
CA THR A 113 15.50 -10.19 -10.01
C THR A 113 15.01 -8.75 -10.05
N VAL A 114 13.69 -8.59 -10.03
CA VAL A 114 12.97 -7.32 -9.93
C VAL A 114 12.38 -7.21 -8.53
N VAL A 115 12.33 -6.00 -7.97
CA VAL A 115 11.72 -5.73 -6.64
C VAL A 115 10.74 -4.59 -6.76
N THR A 116 9.52 -4.75 -6.24
CA THR A 116 8.59 -3.62 -6.07
C THR A 116 8.87 -2.89 -4.77
N CYS A 117 9.04 -1.56 -4.87
CA CYS A 117 9.19 -0.65 -3.76
C CYS A 117 7.92 0.18 -3.58
N HIS A 118 7.22 0.00 -2.46
CA HIS A 118 5.94 0.66 -2.18
C HIS A 118 6.12 2.05 -1.59
N ASP A 119 7.13 2.25 -0.77
CA ASP A 119 7.54 3.51 -0.15
C ASP A 119 8.99 3.43 0.33
N VAL A 120 9.50 4.54 0.84
CA VAL A 120 10.88 4.63 1.36
C VAL A 120 10.96 4.62 2.89
N ASP A 121 9.82 4.44 3.58
CA ASP A 121 9.76 4.58 5.04
C ASP A 121 10.69 3.59 5.78
N THR A 122 10.83 2.38 5.26
CA THR A 122 11.78 1.38 5.79
C THR A 122 13.21 1.91 5.83
N PHE A 123 13.62 2.73 4.85
CA PHE A 123 15.00 3.19 4.66
C PHE A 123 15.29 4.54 5.31
N ARG A 124 14.29 5.27 5.80
CA ARG A 124 14.48 6.60 6.40
C ARG A 124 15.44 6.60 7.58
N CYS A 125 15.45 5.56 8.40
CA CYS A 125 16.40 5.45 9.51
C CYS A 125 17.88 5.35 9.04
N LEU A 126 18.14 5.12 7.77
CA LEU A 126 19.45 5.14 7.16
C LEU A 126 19.72 6.48 6.45
N ALA A 127 18.72 7.00 5.73
CA ALA A 127 18.81 8.26 4.99
C ALA A 127 18.77 9.50 5.88
N SER A 128 17.95 9.47 6.95
CA SER A 128 17.76 10.59 7.90
C SER A 128 17.82 10.08 9.35
N PRO A 129 18.97 9.58 9.82
CA PRO A 129 19.08 8.90 11.12
C PRO A 129 18.82 9.81 12.33
N ALA A 130 18.90 11.12 12.17
CA ALA A 130 18.56 12.09 13.21
C ALA A 130 17.04 12.25 13.40
N GLU A 131 16.25 12.05 12.33
CA GLU A 131 14.80 12.16 12.35
C GLU A 131 14.16 10.82 12.71
N GLU A 132 14.73 9.70 12.25
CA GLU A 132 14.21 8.34 12.45
C GLU A 132 15.19 7.49 13.28
N ILE A 133 15.15 7.70 14.61
CA ILE A 133 16.02 6.98 15.53
C ILE A 133 15.57 5.52 15.65
N ARG A 134 16.45 4.59 15.28
CA ARG A 134 16.22 3.14 15.38
C ARG A 134 17.43 2.45 16.04
N SER A 135 17.17 1.31 16.67
CA SER A 135 18.21 0.50 17.29
C SER A 135 19.27 0.03 16.27
N ARG A 136 20.49 -0.21 16.73
CA ARG A 136 21.57 -0.74 15.89
C ARG A 136 21.19 -2.04 15.14
N PRO A 137 20.58 -3.07 15.79
CA PRO A 137 20.14 -4.28 15.09
C PRO A 137 19.09 -3.99 14.00
N PHE A 138 18.14 -3.09 14.25
CA PHE A 138 17.15 -2.70 13.25
C PHE A 138 17.82 -2.04 12.04
N ARG A 139 18.76 -1.11 12.26
CA ARG A 139 19.50 -0.46 11.18
C ARG A 139 20.34 -1.46 10.37
N ALA A 140 21.00 -2.42 11.04
CA ALA A 140 21.76 -3.48 10.35
C ALA A 140 20.85 -4.34 9.47
N MET A 141 19.67 -4.71 9.94
CA MET A 141 18.65 -5.41 9.16
C MET A 141 18.22 -4.55 7.95
N THR A 142 17.94 -3.28 8.17
CA THR A 142 17.55 -2.34 7.09
C THR A 142 18.66 -2.16 6.06
N HIS A 143 19.92 -2.09 6.47
CA HIS A 143 21.07 -2.08 5.54
C HIS A 143 21.12 -3.35 4.68
N ARG A 144 20.84 -4.52 5.24
CA ARG A 144 20.79 -5.77 4.47
C ARG A 144 19.66 -5.75 3.44
N ILE A 145 18.50 -5.22 3.80
CA ILE A 145 17.35 -5.06 2.89
C ILE A 145 17.72 -4.07 1.76
N LEU A 146 18.27 -2.90 2.12
CA LEU A 146 18.69 -1.89 1.16
C LEU A 146 19.75 -2.44 0.19
N SER A 147 20.76 -3.14 0.70
CA SER A 147 21.79 -3.71 -0.16
C SER A 147 21.22 -4.76 -1.13
N GLY A 148 20.18 -5.49 -0.74
CA GLY A 148 19.42 -6.37 -1.65
C GLY A 148 18.68 -5.58 -2.72
N LEU A 149 17.99 -4.51 -2.34
CA LEU A 149 17.30 -3.62 -3.27
C LEU A 149 18.27 -3.01 -4.29
N GLN A 150 19.45 -2.56 -3.81
CA GLN A 150 20.52 -2.02 -4.65
C GLN A 150 21.13 -3.03 -5.62
N ARG A 151 21.02 -4.30 -5.36
CA ARG A 151 21.52 -5.38 -6.24
C ARG A 151 20.50 -5.85 -7.28
N ALA A 152 19.21 -5.63 -7.03
CA ALA A 152 18.16 -6.03 -7.96
C ALA A 152 18.36 -5.44 -9.36
N ALA A 153 18.06 -6.16 -10.42
CA ALA A 153 18.19 -5.69 -11.80
C ALA A 153 17.33 -4.45 -12.07
N CYS A 154 16.15 -4.41 -11.46
CA CYS A 154 15.21 -3.30 -11.57
C CYS A 154 14.40 -3.15 -10.28
N VAL A 155 14.09 -1.91 -9.92
CA VAL A 155 13.18 -1.55 -8.82
C VAL A 155 11.96 -0.88 -9.42
N ILE A 156 10.78 -1.48 -9.20
CA ILE A 156 9.50 -0.95 -9.64
C ILE A 156 8.91 -0.11 -8.52
N CYS A 157 8.51 1.12 -8.84
CA CYS A 157 7.86 2.04 -7.92
C CYS A 157 6.38 2.18 -8.28
N GLY A 158 5.49 2.18 -7.29
CA GLY A 158 4.06 2.36 -7.48
C GLY A 158 3.66 3.80 -7.86
N SER A 159 4.59 4.76 -7.73
CA SER A 159 4.39 6.17 -8.08
C SER A 159 5.71 6.83 -8.49
N GLN A 160 5.61 7.92 -9.26
CA GLN A 160 6.75 8.78 -9.56
C GLN A 160 7.33 9.37 -8.27
N ALA A 161 6.47 9.75 -7.33
CA ALA A 161 6.90 10.27 -6.03
C ALA A 161 7.80 9.28 -5.25
N THR A 162 7.46 7.99 -5.22
CA THR A 162 8.31 6.96 -4.60
C THR A 162 9.63 6.79 -5.33
N ARG A 163 9.62 6.83 -6.66
CA ARG A 163 10.83 6.79 -7.49
C ARG A 163 11.76 7.97 -7.18
N ASP A 164 11.20 9.19 -7.19
CA ASP A 164 11.94 10.42 -6.93
C ASP A 164 12.55 10.42 -5.53
N ASP A 165 11.83 9.90 -4.53
CA ASP A 165 12.35 9.73 -3.17
C ASP A 165 13.51 8.73 -3.11
N LEU A 166 13.42 7.58 -3.80
CA LEU A 166 14.52 6.61 -3.87
C LEU A 166 15.79 7.22 -4.48
N VAL A 167 15.65 7.97 -5.58
CA VAL A 167 16.75 8.60 -6.29
C VAL A 167 17.33 9.76 -5.47
N ARG A 168 16.48 10.67 -4.99
CA ARG A 168 16.87 11.84 -4.19
C ARG A 168 17.59 11.46 -2.91
N LEU A 169 17.20 10.36 -2.26
CA LEU A 169 17.85 9.85 -1.05
C LEU A 169 19.10 9.01 -1.35
N GLY A 170 19.48 8.85 -2.62
CA GLY A 170 20.64 8.04 -3.02
C GLY A 170 20.51 6.55 -2.70
N LEU A 171 19.27 6.05 -2.57
CA LEU A 171 19.01 4.66 -2.20
C LEU A 171 19.15 3.71 -3.38
N VAL A 172 18.70 4.13 -4.58
CA VAL A 172 18.79 3.37 -5.84
C VAL A 172 19.14 4.33 -6.97
N ALA A 173 19.96 3.90 -7.92
CA ALA A 173 20.28 4.68 -9.11
C ALA A 173 19.09 4.80 -10.06
N GLU A 174 18.91 5.96 -10.69
CA GLU A 174 17.72 6.30 -11.47
C GLU A 174 17.46 5.33 -12.63
N GLU A 175 18.50 4.94 -13.36
CA GLU A 175 18.42 4.03 -14.51
C GLU A 175 17.90 2.63 -14.15
N ARG A 176 17.92 2.26 -12.87
CA ARG A 176 17.43 0.99 -12.35
C ARG A 176 16.02 1.06 -11.80
N THR A 177 15.37 2.20 -11.88
CA THR A 177 14.01 2.39 -11.40
C THR A 177 13.01 2.47 -12.56
N ARG A 178 11.83 1.92 -12.39
CA ARG A 178 10.69 2.05 -13.30
C ARG A 178 9.44 2.38 -12.51
N VAL A 179 8.56 3.19 -13.07
CA VAL A 179 7.27 3.51 -12.46
C VAL A 179 6.19 2.68 -13.13
N VAL A 180 5.50 1.87 -12.33
CA VAL A 180 4.31 1.14 -12.73
C VAL A 180 3.24 1.40 -11.66
N PRO A 181 2.27 2.29 -11.93
CA PRO A 181 1.29 2.68 -10.93
C PRO A 181 0.51 1.48 -10.38
N ASN A 182 0.27 1.48 -9.08
CA ASN A 182 -0.62 0.49 -8.48
C ASN A 182 -2.05 0.68 -9.01
N GLY A 183 -2.85 -0.36 -8.90
CA GLY A 183 -4.23 -0.35 -9.38
C GLY A 183 -5.24 -0.58 -8.28
N ILE A 184 -6.49 -0.31 -8.61
CA ILE A 184 -7.66 -0.78 -7.88
C ILE A 184 -8.13 -2.09 -8.49
N ASP A 185 -8.72 -2.94 -7.68
CA ASP A 185 -9.33 -4.18 -8.16
C ASP A 185 -10.49 -3.83 -9.10
N PRO A 186 -10.56 -4.39 -10.31
CA PRO A 186 -11.71 -4.22 -11.19
C PRO A 186 -13.05 -4.55 -10.53
N ASP A 187 -13.05 -5.53 -9.63
CA ASP A 187 -14.23 -5.91 -8.86
C ASP A 187 -14.65 -4.83 -7.84
N PHE A 188 -13.80 -3.85 -7.58
CA PHE A 188 -14.13 -2.67 -6.76
C PHE A 188 -14.86 -1.56 -7.56
N LEU A 189 -14.86 -1.60 -8.88
CA LEU A 189 -15.49 -0.58 -9.75
C LEU A 189 -17.02 -0.70 -9.82
N PRO A 190 -17.64 -1.91 -9.87
CA PRO A 190 -19.10 -2.03 -9.87
C PRO A 190 -19.76 -1.57 -8.56
N GLU A 191 -21.07 -1.40 -8.54
CA GLU A 191 -21.80 -1.11 -7.31
C GLU A 191 -21.66 -2.30 -6.31
N PRO A 192 -21.62 -2.02 -5.00
CA PRO A 192 -21.54 -3.08 -3.98
C PRO A 192 -22.75 -4.00 -4.03
N SER A 193 -22.58 -5.26 -3.62
CA SER A 193 -23.69 -6.19 -3.53
C SER A 193 -24.78 -5.72 -2.54
N ALA A 194 -25.99 -6.23 -2.71
CA ALA A 194 -27.10 -5.93 -1.80
C ALA A 194 -26.76 -6.32 -0.34
N LEU A 195 -26.10 -7.46 -0.14
CA LEU A 195 -25.68 -7.93 1.19
C LEU A 195 -24.64 -7.00 1.82
N ALA A 196 -23.64 -6.57 1.05
CA ALA A 196 -22.63 -5.61 1.52
C ALA A 196 -23.27 -4.25 1.85
N SER A 197 -24.18 -3.79 1.00
CA SER A 197 -24.92 -2.54 1.21
C SER A 197 -25.80 -2.59 2.46
N GLU A 198 -26.48 -3.71 2.70
CA GLU A 198 -27.27 -3.94 3.92
C GLU A 198 -26.38 -4.01 5.16
N TRP A 199 -25.24 -4.69 5.07
CA TRP A 199 -24.26 -4.74 6.15
C TRP A 199 -23.78 -3.33 6.52
N ALA A 200 -23.37 -2.53 5.53
CA ALA A 200 -22.93 -1.16 5.75
C ALA A 200 -24.06 -0.28 6.31
N ALA A 201 -25.29 -0.43 5.81
CA ALA A 201 -26.44 0.28 6.33
C ALA A 201 -26.68 0.01 7.81
N ARG A 202 -26.56 -1.25 8.22
CA ARG A 202 -26.78 -1.70 9.60
C ARG A 202 -25.68 -1.22 10.55
N HIS A 203 -24.40 -1.33 10.15
CA HIS A 203 -23.26 -0.97 10.99
C HIS A 203 -22.98 0.55 11.02
N LEU A 204 -23.45 1.28 10.01
CA LEU A 204 -23.39 2.74 9.96
C LEU A 204 -24.74 3.38 10.31
N ALA A 205 -25.72 2.61 10.78
CA ALA A 205 -26.99 3.16 11.24
C ALA A 205 -26.77 4.19 12.35
N GLN A 206 -27.55 5.25 12.33
CA GLN A 206 -27.49 6.35 13.31
C GLN A 206 -28.88 6.48 13.94
N GLY A 207 -28.88 6.67 15.26
CA GLY A 207 -30.08 7.11 15.99
C GLY A 207 -30.06 8.64 16.10
N GLY A 208 -31.17 9.27 15.84
CA GLY A 208 -31.31 10.73 15.92
C GLY A 208 -31.01 11.48 14.63
N ASP A 209 -30.50 12.72 14.73
CA ASP A 209 -30.18 13.57 13.58
C ASP A 209 -28.97 13.01 12.82
N PRO A 210 -29.12 12.68 11.50
CA PRO A 210 -28.08 12.01 10.76
C PRO A 210 -26.84 12.90 10.53
N ALA A 211 -25.68 12.44 11.01
CA ALA A 211 -24.40 13.07 10.75
C ALA A 211 -23.84 12.62 9.40
N LEU A 212 -23.02 13.48 8.77
CA LEU A 212 -22.27 13.14 7.56
C LEU A 212 -21.04 12.28 7.95
N ASP A 213 -20.91 11.11 7.36
CA ASP A 213 -19.80 10.21 7.61
C ASP A 213 -18.54 10.66 6.85
N LEU A 214 -17.50 11.03 7.58
CA LEU A 214 -16.15 11.27 7.08
C LEU A 214 -15.34 9.97 7.21
N LEU A 215 -14.86 9.40 6.11
CA LEU A 215 -14.19 8.10 6.09
C LEU A 215 -12.67 8.24 6.11
N HIS A 216 -12.01 7.44 6.94
CA HIS A 216 -10.57 7.18 6.86
C HIS A 216 -10.32 5.67 6.80
N VAL A 217 -9.52 5.22 5.81
CA VAL A 217 -9.13 3.82 5.67
C VAL A 217 -7.63 3.68 5.82
N GLY A 218 -7.20 2.82 6.75
CA GLY A 218 -5.76 2.53 6.94
C GLY A 218 -5.36 2.12 8.35
N ASN A 219 -4.05 1.87 8.51
CA ASN A 219 -3.43 1.49 9.77
C ASN A 219 -3.21 2.71 10.68
N ASP A 220 -3.08 2.47 11.98
CA ASP A 220 -2.67 3.48 12.95
C ASP A 220 -1.13 3.51 13.07
N VAL A 221 -0.47 3.95 11.99
CA VAL A 221 0.99 4.16 11.94
C VAL A 221 1.30 5.67 11.93
N PRO A 222 2.46 6.11 12.48
CA PRO A 222 2.75 7.54 12.69
C PRO A 222 2.56 8.41 11.44
N ARG A 223 2.97 7.96 10.27
CA ARG A 223 2.84 8.72 9.01
C ARG A 223 1.42 9.01 8.56
N LYS A 224 0.43 8.21 9.02
CA LYS A 224 -1.00 8.42 8.70
C LYS A 224 -1.63 9.54 9.53
N ARG A 225 -0.93 10.04 10.56
CA ARG A 225 -1.32 11.19 11.37
C ARG A 225 -2.77 11.12 11.89
N ILE A 226 -3.08 10.02 12.56
CA ILE A 226 -4.41 9.84 13.19
C ILE A 226 -4.69 10.95 14.24
N ASP A 227 -3.67 11.45 14.91
CA ASP A 227 -3.76 12.63 15.78
C ASP A 227 -4.30 13.86 15.02
N ARG A 228 -3.80 14.13 13.84
CA ARG A 228 -4.25 15.22 12.95
C ARG A 228 -5.67 14.95 12.46
N LEU A 229 -5.97 13.72 12.04
CA LEU A 229 -7.32 13.34 11.60
C LEU A 229 -8.37 13.67 12.65
N LEU A 230 -8.13 13.27 13.90
CA LEU A 230 -9.06 13.54 15.00
C LEU A 230 -9.26 15.04 15.23
N ARG A 231 -8.20 15.87 15.18
CA ARG A 231 -8.27 17.33 15.29
C ARG A 231 -9.00 17.99 14.12
N ILE A 232 -8.82 17.46 12.89
CA ILE A 232 -9.56 17.94 11.71
C ILE A 232 -11.06 17.71 11.93
N VAL A 233 -11.46 16.49 12.31
CA VAL A 233 -12.89 16.18 12.55
C VAL A 233 -13.48 17.06 13.65
N ASP A 234 -12.75 17.32 14.73
CA ASP A 234 -13.16 18.23 15.79
C ASP A 234 -13.37 19.66 15.27
N ALA A 235 -12.42 20.19 14.48
CA ALA A 235 -12.52 21.51 13.89
C ALA A 235 -13.70 21.64 12.91
N VAL A 236 -13.98 20.59 12.12
CA VAL A 236 -15.15 20.55 11.22
C VAL A 236 -16.45 20.59 12.02
N ARG A 237 -16.53 19.87 13.15
CA ARG A 237 -17.70 19.94 14.04
C ARG A 237 -17.85 21.32 14.69
N ALA A 238 -16.74 21.91 15.13
CA ALA A 238 -16.74 23.26 15.69
C ALA A 238 -17.20 24.34 14.68
N SER A 239 -17.09 24.08 13.36
CA SER A 239 -17.63 24.97 12.31
C SER A 239 -19.15 24.84 12.12
N GLY A 240 -19.82 23.95 12.87
CA GLY A 240 -21.27 23.77 12.83
C GLY A 240 -21.76 22.62 11.94
N LEU A 241 -20.85 21.87 11.32
CA LEU A 241 -21.22 20.69 10.51
C LEU A 241 -21.46 19.48 11.42
N ASN A 242 -22.62 18.83 11.28
CA ASN A 242 -22.90 17.57 11.96
C ASN A 242 -22.18 16.41 11.23
N VAL A 243 -20.98 16.08 11.68
CA VAL A 243 -20.13 15.04 11.10
C VAL A 243 -19.75 13.97 12.11
N ARG A 244 -19.52 12.75 11.61
CA ARG A 244 -19.03 11.60 12.34
C ARG A 244 -17.81 11.01 11.61
N LEU A 245 -16.80 10.57 12.37
CA LEU A 245 -15.66 9.86 11.81
C LEU A 245 -15.96 8.34 11.70
N VAL A 246 -15.87 7.80 10.50
CA VAL A 246 -15.85 6.36 10.24
C VAL A 246 -14.41 5.96 9.94
N ARG A 247 -13.87 5.04 10.69
CA ARG A 247 -12.50 4.55 10.49
C ARG A 247 -12.49 3.05 10.25
N VAL A 248 -11.85 2.63 9.14
CA VAL A 248 -11.67 1.22 8.77
C VAL A 248 -10.20 0.84 8.83
N GLY A 249 -9.87 -0.27 9.48
CA GLY A 249 -8.51 -0.81 9.53
C GLY A 249 -8.04 -1.23 10.92
N SER A 250 -6.77 -1.01 11.25
CA SER A 250 -6.24 -1.38 12.56
C SER A 250 -6.91 -0.56 13.68
N PRO A 251 -7.12 -1.15 14.87
CA PRO A 251 -7.69 -0.42 16.00
C PRO A 251 -6.84 0.81 16.38
N LEU A 252 -7.48 1.85 16.87
CA LEU A 252 -6.78 3.02 17.41
C LEU A 252 -5.89 2.64 18.59
N THR A 253 -4.70 3.26 18.66
CA THR A 253 -3.85 3.19 19.84
C THR A 253 -4.55 3.77 21.07
N ARG A 254 -4.07 3.40 22.26
CA ARG A 254 -4.60 3.97 23.53
C ARG A 254 -4.53 5.49 23.56
N THR A 255 -3.47 6.06 22.97
CA THR A 255 -3.28 7.52 22.90
C THR A 255 -4.35 8.16 22.02
N HIS A 256 -4.61 7.60 20.82
CA HIS A 256 -5.62 8.13 19.92
C HIS A 256 -7.05 7.93 20.45
N LYS A 257 -7.34 6.82 21.15
CA LYS A 257 -8.62 6.63 21.84
C LYS A 257 -8.86 7.67 22.93
N ARG A 258 -7.82 7.99 23.72
CA ARG A 258 -7.92 9.07 24.73
C ARG A 258 -8.14 10.43 24.09
N LEU A 259 -7.45 10.73 22.98
CA LEU A 259 -7.65 11.99 22.26
C LEU A 259 -9.07 12.09 21.71
N ALA A 260 -9.58 11.03 21.04
CA ALA A 260 -10.94 11.01 20.51
C ALA A 260 -12.00 11.22 21.63
N ALA A 261 -11.81 10.58 22.79
CA ALA A 261 -12.68 10.74 23.95
C ALA A 261 -12.59 12.18 24.53
N HIS A 262 -11.40 12.76 24.64
CA HIS A 262 -11.20 14.13 25.11
C HIS A 262 -11.90 15.16 24.20
N LEU A 263 -11.88 14.93 22.89
CA LEU A 263 -12.55 15.78 21.88
C LEU A 263 -14.04 15.44 21.72
N ASN A 264 -14.57 14.48 22.46
CA ASN A 264 -15.98 14.05 22.35
C ASN A 264 -16.40 13.73 20.91
N LEU A 265 -15.53 13.03 20.15
CA LEU A 265 -15.78 12.76 18.74
C LEU A 265 -16.77 11.60 18.54
N PRO A 266 -17.83 11.79 17.74
CA PRO A 266 -18.63 10.67 17.24
C PRO A 266 -17.77 9.85 16.28
N LEU A 267 -17.41 8.63 16.71
CA LEU A 267 -16.47 7.75 16.04
C LEU A 267 -17.06 6.34 15.90
N VAL A 268 -16.96 5.80 14.69
CA VAL A 268 -17.20 4.38 14.38
C VAL A 268 -15.87 3.75 13.99
N GLU A 269 -15.39 2.78 14.77
CA GLU A 269 -14.24 1.95 14.43
C GLU A 269 -14.73 0.65 13.80
N LEU A 270 -14.31 0.37 12.55
CA LEU A 270 -14.55 -0.88 11.85
C LEU A 270 -13.22 -1.62 11.65
N PRO A 271 -13.19 -2.95 11.78
CA PRO A 271 -11.98 -3.74 11.50
C PRO A 271 -11.63 -3.70 10.01
N TYR A 272 -10.60 -4.46 9.62
CA TYR A 272 -10.41 -4.77 8.21
C TYR A 272 -11.64 -5.47 7.67
N LEU A 273 -12.15 -4.99 6.56
CA LEU A 273 -13.34 -5.49 5.87
C LEU A 273 -12.91 -6.21 4.59
N ASP A 274 -13.69 -7.17 4.18
CA ASP A 274 -13.58 -7.68 2.82
C ASP A 274 -13.95 -6.59 1.80
N ARG A 275 -13.57 -6.82 0.55
CA ARG A 275 -13.58 -5.75 -0.46
C ARG A 275 -14.95 -5.24 -0.80
N ASP A 276 -15.94 -6.13 -0.88
CA ASP A 276 -17.30 -5.74 -1.22
C ASP A 276 -17.96 -4.90 -0.11
N VAL A 277 -17.74 -5.30 1.14
CA VAL A 277 -18.22 -4.54 2.31
C VAL A 277 -17.48 -3.21 2.43
N LEU A 278 -16.16 -3.18 2.21
CA LEU A 278 -15.38 -1.93 2.20
C LEU A 278 -15.91 -0.95 1.15
N ARG A 279 -16.23 -1.43 -0.05
CA ARG A 279 -16.82 -0.64 -1.13
C ARG A 279 -18.18 -0.06 -0.72
N ALA A 280 -19.03 -0.86 -0.05
CA ALA A 280 -20.31 -0.38 0.48
C ALA A 280 -20.12 0.72 1.53
N VAL A 281 -19.08 0.63 2.36
CA VAL A 281 -18.72 1.69 3.32
C VAL A 281 -18.27 2.96 2.59
N TYR A 282 -17.41 2.86 1.57
CA TYR A 282 -17.06 4.01 0.73
C TYR A 282 -18.28 4.65 0.09
N ALA A 283 -19.18 3.84 -0.49
CA ALA A 283 -20.37 4.34 -1.18
C ALA A 283 -21.34 5.11 -0.27
N ARG A 284 -21.31 4.87 1.02
CA ARG A 284 -22.17 5.57 2.01
C ARG A 284 -21.53 6.81 2.61
N CYS A 285 -20.22 6.94 2.60
CA CYS A 285 -19.53 8.06 3.21
C CYS A 285 -19.62 9.33 2.35
N ALA A 286 -19.63 10.48 3.01
CA ALA A 286 -19.73 11.76 2.33
C ALA A 286 -18.39 12.21 1.71
N VAL A 287 -17.28 12.06 2.47
CA VAL A 287 -15.93 12.48 2.08
C VAL A 287 -14.92 11.50 2.64
N VAL A 288 -13.85 11.23 1.90
CA VAL A 288 -12.71 10.44 2.35
C VAL A 288 -11.55 11.35 2.75
N LEU A 289 -10.92 11.09 3.89
CA LEU A 289 -9.85 11.92 4.46
C LEU A 289 -8.53 11.15 4.51
N LEU A 290 -7.45 11.72 3.97
CA LEU A 290 -6.09 11.20 4.10
C LEU A 290 -5.11 12.29 4.55
N PRO A 291 -5.02 12.60 5.86
CA PRO A 291 -4.13 13.64 6.38
C PRO A 291 -2.70 13.14 6.63
N SER A 292 -2.22 12.26 5.79
CA SER A 292 -0.91 11.61 5.93
C SER A 292 0.25 12.58 5.70
N ASP A 293 1.36 12.39 6.41
CA ASP A 293 2.61 13.10 6.13
C ASP A 293 3.33 12.51 4.91
N ARG A 294 3.16 11.21 4.66
CA ARG A 294 3.83 10.47 3.59
C ARG A 294 2.96 9.31 3.12
N GLU A 295 3.00 9.07 1.81
CA GLU A 295 2.39 7.94 1.14
C GLU A 295 3.29 7.46 0.00
N GLY A 296 3.24 6.17 -0.29
CA GLY A 296 3.91 5.64 -1.47
C GLY A 296 3.04 5.68 -2.72
N PHE A 297 1.69 5.61 -2.54
CA PHE A 297 0.73 5.71 -3.63
C PHE A 297 -0.57 6.39 -3.18
N GLY A 298 -1.32 5.80 -2.25
CA GLY A 298 -2.59 6.34 -1.77
C GLY A 298 -3.82 5.58 -2.30
N LEU A 299 -3.82 4.25 -2.20
CA LEU A 299 -4.96 3.40 -2.61
C LEU A 299 -6.32 3.93 -2.14
N PRO A 300 -6.49 4.44 -0.88
CA PRO A 300 -7.79 4.96 -0.46
C PRO A 300 -8.33 6.13 -1.31
N VAL A 301 -7.47 6.86 -2.03
CA VAL A 301 -7.92 7.93 -2.96
C VAL A 301 -8.62 7.33 -4.17
N ILE A 302 -8.00 6.34 -4.83
CA ILE A 302 -8.61 5.70 -6.00
C ILE A 302 -9.82 4.83 -5.61
N GLU A 303 -9.83 4.26 -4.41
CA GLU A 303 -11.00 3.55 -3.85
C GLU A 303 -12.18 4.52 -3.63
N ALA A 304 -11.91 5.70 -3.06
CA ALA A 304 -12.90 6.77 -2.95
C ALA A 304 -13.45 7.18 -4.31
N PHE A 305 -12.57 7.36 -5.30
CA PHE A 305 -12.94 7.76 -6.65
C PHE A 305 -13.75 6.67 -7.37
N ALA A 306 -13.40 5.41 -7.20
CA ALA A 306 -14.18 4.29 -7.74
C ALA A 306 -15.60 4.25 -7.16
N ALA A 307 -15.74 4.61 -5.88
CA ALA A 307 -17.05 4.77 -5.24
C ALA A 307 -17.74 6.13 -5.59
N GLY A 308 -17.13 6.95 -6.45
CA GLY A 308 -17.64 8.29 -6.83
C GLY A 308 -17.47 9.36 -5.75
N ARG A 309 -16.80 9.05 -4.63
CA ARG A 309 -16.74 9.95 -3.46
C ARG A 309 -15.60 10.96 -3.56
N PRO A 310 -15.82 12.20 -3.09
CA PRO A 310 -14.76 13.18 -2.99
C PRO A 310 -13.73 12.78 -1.93
N ALA A 311 -12.48 13.20 -2.16
CA ALA A 311 -11.39 13.02 -1.21
C ALA A 311 -10.76 14.36 -0.86
N VAL A 312 -10.47 14.58 0.42
CA VAL A 312 -9.65 15.67 0.93
C VAL A 312 -8.37 15.06 1.51
N ILE A 313 -7.24 15.48 1.00
CA ILE A 313 -5.97 14.79 1.19
C ILE A 313 -4.86 15.78 1.51
N SER A 314 -3.81 15.30 2.18
CA SER A 314 -2.59 16.09 2.37
C SER A 314 -1.97 16.45 1.03
N ASP A 315 -1.47 17.68 0.95
CA ASP A 315 -0.71 18.18 -0.19
C ASP A 315 0.71 17.62 -0.18
N ILE A 316 0.83 16.36 -0.64
CA ILE A 316 2.09 15.63 -0.77
C ILE A 316 2.21 14.99 -2.16
N PRO A 317 3.43 14.79 -2.69
CA PRO A 317 3.64 14.39 -4.08
C PRO A 317 2.85 13.15 -4.51
N ALA A 318 2.91 12.05 -3.75
CA ALA A 318 2.22 10.81 -4.10
C ALA A 318 0.69 10.95 -4.15
N LEU A 319 0.09 11.75 -3.24
CA LEU A 319 -1.35 11.99 -3.23
C LEU A 319 -1.78 12.96 -4.35
N ARG A 320 -0.95 13.94 -4.71
CA ARG A 320 -1.18 14.77 -5.90
C ARG A 320 -1.21 13.92 -7.16
N GLU A 321 -0.19 13.06 -7.32
CA GLU A 321 -0.04 12.17 -8.47
C GLU A 321 -1.26 11.26 -8.62
N VAL A 322 -1.59 10.47 -7.59
CA VAL A 322 -2.68 9.48 -7.66
C VAL A 322 -4.05 10.12 -7.85
N SER A 323 -4.25 11.33 -7.35
CA SER A 323 -5.56 12.01 -7.47
C SER A 323 -5.81 12.66 -8.82
N GLY A 324 -4.79 12.86 -9.67
CA GLY A 324 -4.94 13.44 -10.99
C GLY A 324 -5.66 14.80 -11.00
N GLY A 325 -5.55 15.59 -9.92
CA GLY A 325 -6.22 16.89 -9.78
C GLY A 325 -7.68 16.82 -9.31
N LEU A 326 -8.23 15.65 -9.05
CA LEU A 326 -9.65 15.45 -8.70
C LEU A 326 -9.93 15.42 -7.20
N ALA A 327 -8.89 15.43 -6.35
CA ALA A 327 -9.02 15.61 -4.90
C ALA A 327 -8.79 17.07 -4.50
N ARG A 328 -9.21 17.44 -3.31
CA ARG A 328 -8.83 18.69 -2.67
C ARG A 328 -7.58 18.50 -1.85
N TRP A 329 -6.53 19.25 -2.17
CA TRP A 329 -5.24 19.18 -1.49
C TRP A 329 -5.16 20.25 -0.42
N VAL A 330 -4.66 19.88 0.75
CA VAL A 330 -4.51 20.79 1.89
C VAL A 330 -3.13 20.62 2.49
N ALA A 331 -2.47 21.71 2.79
CA ALA A 331 -1.20 21.65 3.54
C ALA A 331 -1.42 20.85 4.85
N PRO A 332 -0.55 19.89 5.17
CA PRO A 332 -0.82 18.94 6.25
C PRO A 332 -1.24 19.59 7.57
N ASP A 333 -0.60 20.69 7.99
CA ASP A 333 -0.83 21.32 9.28
C ASP A 333 -1.84 22.49 9.25
N ASP A 334 -2.45 22.77 8.06
CA ASP A 334 -3.46 23.82 7.92
C ASP A 334 -4.87 23.31 8.28
N ILE A 335 -5.17 23.23 9.56
CA ILE A 335 -6.48 22.76 10.06
C ILE A 335 -7.64 23.60 9.49
N ARG A 336 -7.48 24.92 9.30
CA ARG A 336 -8.53 25.77 8.70
C ARG A 336 -8.75 25.43 7.23
N GLY A 337 -7.68 25.21 6.49
CA GLY A 337 -7.75 24.74 5.10
C GLY A 337 -8.48 23.41 5.00
N TRP A 338 -8.23 22.46 5.92
CA TRP A 338 -8.97 21.20 6.00
C TRP A 338 -10.47 21.41 6.19
N VAL A 339 -10.88 22.28 7.12
CA VAL A 339 -12.30 22.61 7.33
C VAL A 339 -12.93 23.16 6.05
N GLY A 340 -12.30 24.16 5.42
CA GLY A 340 -12.80 24.74 4.17
C GLY A 340 -12.88 23.75 3.01
N ALA A 341 -11.84 22.90 2.85
CA ALA A 341 -11.81 21.90 1.80
C ALA A 341 -12.88 20.82 2.00
N ILE A 342 -13.13 20.38 3.24
CA ILE A 342 -14.19 19.42 3.56
C ILE A 342 -15.57 20.04 3.32
N THR A 343 -15.82 21.25 3.79
CA THR A 343 -17.09 21.97 3.57
C THR A 343 -17.39 22.08 2.07
N ASN A 344 -16.41 22.50 1.29
CA ASN A 344 -16.57 22.61 -0.17
C ASN A 344 -16.77 21.24 -0.86
N ALA A 345 -16.13 20.17 -0.36
CA ALA A 345 -16.30 18.83 -0.92
C ALA A 345 -17.69 18.23 -0.66
N LEU A 346 -18.42 18.77 0.32
CA LEU A 346 -19.79 18.37 0.66
C LEU A 346 -20.86 19.13 -0.16
N GLU A 347 -20.48 20.17 -0.92
CA GLU A 347 -21.44 20.90 -1.73
C GLU A 347 -22.03 20.00 -2.83
N PRO A 348 -23.37 19.99 -3.04
CA PRO A 348 -24.02 19.09 -4.00
C PRO A 348 -23.46 19.17 -5.42
N LYS A 349 -23.09 20.35 -5.89
CA LYS A 349 -22.49 20.56 -7.21
C LYS A 349 -21.15 19.85 -7.36
N ASP A 350 -20.29 19.84 -6.33
CA ASP A 350 -18.98 19.19 -6.36
C ASP A 350 -19.12 17.66 -6.29
N VAL A 351 -20.10 17.18 -5.56
CA VAL A 351 -20.38 15.75 -5.47
C VAL A 351 -20.84 15.20 -6.81
N ALA A 352 -21.89 15.82 -7.41
CA ALA A 352 -22.51 15.31 -8.63
C ALA A 352 -21.64 15.51 -9.88
N VAL A 353 -21.09 16.71 -10.09
CA VAL A 353 -20.28 17.01 -11.29
C VAL A 353 -18.95 16.27 -11.27
N GLY A 354 -18.34 16.13 -10.09
CA GLY A 354 -17.05 15.45 -9.95
C GLY A 354 -17.13 13.92 -9.95
N GLU A 355 -18.29 13.31 -9.69
CA GLU A 355 -18.44 11.85 -9.57
C GLU A 355 -17.99 11.11 -10.83
N TYR A 356 -18.48 11.53 -12.00
CA TYR A 356 -18.11 10.91 -13.26
C TYR A 356 -16.59 10.97 -13.51
N ALA A 357 -15.99 12.14 -13.32
CA ALA A 357 -14.56 12.33 -13.52
C ALA A 357 -13.72 11.46 -12.56
N ARG A 358 -14.13 11.36 -11.28
CA ARG A 358 -13.47 10.50 -10.28
C ARG A 358 -13.55 9.02 -10.66
N ARG A 359 -14.76 8.53 -11.03
CA ARG A 359 -14.94 7.13 -11.48
C ARG A 359 -14.14 6.84 -12.75
N ALA A 360 -14.15 7.74 -13.72
CA ALA A 360 -13.37 7.61 -14.95
C ALA A 360 -11.86 7.54 -14.67
N HIS A 361 -11.37 8.40 -13.77
CA HIS A 361 -9.96 8.37 -13.36
C HIS A 361 -9.59 7.06 -12.65
N ALA A 362 -10.39 6.59 -11.69
CA ALA A 362 -10.16 5.32 -11.01
C ALA A 362 -10.13 4.14 -11.99
N ALA A 363 -10.97 4.16 -13.04
CA ALA A 363 -10.98 3.13 -14.07
C ALA A 363 -9.70 3.08 -14.94
N THR A 364 -8.87 4.12 -14.94
CA THR A 364 -7.55 4.09 -15.60
C THR A 364 -6.47 3.41 -14.74
N LEU A 365 -6.65 3.40 -13.42
CA LEU A 365 -5.70 2.86 -12.44
C LEU A 365 -6.18 1.49 -11.94
N THR A 366 -6.15 0.48 -12.82
CA THR A 366 -6.57 -0.89 -12.49
C THR A 366 -5.38 -1.83 -12.36
N TRP A 367 -5.57 -2.96 -11.68
CA TRP A 367 -4.56 -4.01 -11.65
C TRP A 367 -4.28 -4.64 -13.02
N ASP A 368 -5.22 -4.59 -13.95
CA ASP A 368 -4.97 -4.97 -15.34
C ASP A 368 -4.03 -3.97 -16.03
N THR A 369 -4.20 -2.68 -15.78
CA THR A 369 -3.29 -1.64 -16.26
C THR A 369 -1.90 -1.80 -15.64
N HIS A 370 -1.83 -2.08 -14.33
CA HIS A 370 -0.57 -2.40 -13.64
C HIS A 370 0.13 -3.62 -14.27
N ALA A 371 -0.60 -4.73 -14.45
CA ALA A 371 -0.04 -5.95 -15.04
C ALA A 371 0.51 -5.70 -16.45
N ARG A 372 -0.22 -4.95 -17.29
CA ARG A 372 0.28 -4.53 -18.62
C ARG A 372 1.52 -3.65 -18.52
N GLY A 373 1.58 -2.76 -17.52
CA GLY A 373 2.75 -1.91 -17.28
C GLY A 373 4.00 -2.68 -16.82
N LEU A 374 3.83 -3.87 -16.24
CA LEU A 374 4.95 -4.76 -15.88
C LEU A 374 5.58 -5.44 -17.07
N LEU A 375 4.83 -5.71 -18.17
CA LEU A 375 5.32 -6.46 -19.30
C LEU A 375 6.57 -5.82 -19.95
N PRO A 376 6.60 -4.52 -20.28
CA PRO A 376 7.80 -3.89 -20.83
C PRO A 376 9.01 -3.99 -19.90
N VAL A 377 8.79 -3.97 -18.57
CA VAL A 377 9.88 -4.12 -17.60
C VAL A 377 10.47 -5.52 -17.66
N TYR A 378 9.62 -6.55 -17.74
CA TYR A 378 10.09 -7.93 -17.88
C TYR A 378 10.79 -8.18 -19.21
N ASP A 379 10.26 -7.63 -20.32
CA ASP A 379 10.89 -7.73 -21.63
C ASP A 379 12.27 -7.08 -21.64
N GLU A 380 12.41 -5.90 -21.07
CA GLU A 380 13.70 -5.24 -20.90
C GLU A 380 14.70 -6.10 -20.12
N MET A 381 14.26 -6.75 -19.04
CA MET A 381 15.12 -7.64 -18.26
C MET A 381 15.55 -8.88 -19.06
N LEU A 382 14.64 -9.46 -19.82
CA LEU A 382 14.95 -10.60 -20.71
C LEU A 382 15.95 -10.23 -21.78
N ASP A 383 15.84 -9.07 -22.40
CA ASP A 383 16.76 -8.60 -23.42
C ASP A 383 18.17 -8.33 -22.86
N ARG A 384 18.25 -7.76 -21.65
CA ARG A 384 19.53 -7.61 -20.94
C ARG A 384 20.20 -8.96 -20.66
N LEU A 385 19.44 -9.98 -20.24
CA LEU A 385 19.96 -11.32 -19.98
C LEU A 385 20.48 -11.99 -21.29
N ARG A 386 19.79 -11.79 -22.41
CA ARG A 386 20.22 -12.30 -23.73
C ARG A 386 21.49 -11.60 -24.23
N GLY A 387 21.58 -10.27 -24.07
CA GLY A 387 22.75 -9.50 -24.45
C GLY A 387 24.01 -9.92 -23.68
N VAL A 388 23.89 -10.24 -22.41
CA VAL A 388 25.00 -10.78 -21.59
C VAL A 388 25.44 -12.16 -22.08
N THR A 389 24.51 -13.02 -22.52
CA THR A 389 24.80 -14.38 -23.00
C THR A 389 25.49 -14.39 -24.38
N GLN A 390 25.31 -13.34 -25.19
CA GLN A 390 25.97 -13.22 -26.53
C GLN A 390 27.39 -12.65 -26.45
N CYS A 391 27.76 -12.03 -25.32
CA CYS A 391 29.08 -11.45 -25.12
C CYS A 391 30.01 -12.31 -24.24
N ALA A 392 29.54 -13.46 -23.74
CA ALA A 392 30.30 -14.43 -22.94
C ALA A 392 30.59 -15.70 -23.76
#